data_db86587a17f7676ac56cd2796a2f193d
#
_entry.id   db86587a17f7676ac56cd2796a2f193d
#
_cell.length_a   1.000
_cell.length_b   1.000
_cell.length_c   1.000
_cell.angle_alpha   90.00
_cell.angle_beta   90.00
_cell.angle_gamma   90.00
#
_symmetry.space_group_name_H-M   'P 1'
#
loop_
_entity.id
_entity.type
_entity.pdbx_description
1 polymer ?
#
loop_
_entity_poly.entity_id
_entity_poly.type
_entity_poly.pdbx_seq_one_letter_code
_entity_poly.pdbx_strand_id
1 'polypeptide(L)'
;YVYVKKWMKTKHAILFRLSNKIVQVSFLDQTEIILSSETKIVTYMDKKGQLSTYPLNTALDSTNYEMTKRLKYTKQILMHMLTSKSHGSGGQQQPSNITNSTVKYSQVANH
;
A
#
# COMPACT_ATOMS: atom_id res chain seq x y z
N TYR A 1 2.91 -20.28 -1.43
CA TYR A 1 1.51 -19.84 -1.33
C TYR A 1 1.42 -18.46 -0.72
N VAL A 2 0.91 -17.51 -1.48
CA VAL A 2 0.80 -16.12 -1.04
C VAL A 2 -0.67 -15.76 -0.86
N TYR A 3 -0.97 -15.14 0.27
CA TYR A 3 -2.34 -14.72 0.53
C TYR A 3 -2.34 -13.29 1.10
N VAL A 4 -3.50 -12.66 1.07
CA VAL A 4 -3.68 -11.32 1.62
C VAL A 4 -3.84 -11.43 3.12
N LYS A 5 -2.91 -10.85 3.87
CA LYS A 5 -2.99 -10.84 5.33
C LYS A 5 -3.93 -9.75 5.82
N LYS A 6 -3.95 -8.62 5.15
CA LYS A 6 -4.76 -7.50 5.56
C LYS A 6 -4.89 -6.53 4.40
N TRP A 7 -6.00 -5.81 4.36
CA TRP A 7 -6.14 -4.77 3.34
C TRP A 7 -6.88 -3.58 3.95
N MET A 8 -6.70 -2.43 3.31
CA MET A 8 -7.29 -1.19 3.77
C MET A 8 -7.62 -0.35 2.56
N LYS A 9 -8.82 0.20 2.55
CA LYS A 9 -9.27 1.06 1.47
C LYS A 9 -9.33 2.49 1.95
N THR A 10 -8.81 3.40 1.13
CA THR A 10 -8.92 4.83 1.38
C THR A 10 -9.69 5.47 0.24
N LYS A 11 -9.89 6.78 0.35
CA LYS A 11 -10.52 7.56 -0.67
C LYS A 11 -9.77 7.51 -2.02
N HIS A 12 -8.47 7.26 -1.99
CA HIS A 12 -7.62 7.34 -3.18
C HIS A 12 -7.03 6.02 -3.61
N ALA A 13 -7.05 5.01 -2.76
CA ALA A 13 -6.28 3.81 -3.03
C ALA A 13 -6.76 2.63 -2.21
N ILE A 14 -6.31 1.44 -2.59
CA ILE A 14 -6.49 0.23 -1.80
C ILE A 14 -5.12 -0.36 -1.56
N LEU A 15 -4.82 -0.65 -0.31
CA LEU A 15 -3.54 -1.23 0.09
C LEU A 15 -3.76 -2.67 0.53
N PHE A 16 -2.89 -3.56 0.05
CA PHE A 16 -2.89 -4.97 0.44
C PHE A 16 -1.56 -5.33 1.08
N ARG A 17 -1.63 -5.96 2.25
CA ARG A 17 -0.45 -6.57 2.85
C ARG A 17 -0.49 -8.05 2.57
N LEU A 18 0.55 -8.55 1.93
CA LEU A 18 0.60 -9.96 1.53
C LEU A 18 1.48 -10.75 2.48
N SER A 19 1.26 -12.07 2.49
CA SER A 19 1.99 -12.96 3.39
C SER A 19 3.48 -13.07 3.08
N ASN A 20 3.89 -12.67 1.88
CA ASN A 20 5.29 -12.73 1.48
C ASN A 20 6.02 -11.41 1.71
N LYS A 21 5.52 -10.60 2.63
CA LYS A 21 6.15 -9.32 3.00
C LYS A 21 6.12 -8.29 1.88
N ILE A 22 5.15 -8.41 1.01
CA ILE A 22 4.91 -7.42 -0.03
C ILE A 22 3.71 -6.57 0.36
N VAL A 23 3.83 -5.28 0.12
CA VAL A 23 2.72 -4.33 0.23
C VAL A 23 2.43 -3.84 -1.17
N GLN A 24 1.18 -3.96 -1.60
CA GLN A 24 0.75 -3.51 -2.91
C GLN A 24 -0.33 -2.47 -2.74
N VAL A 25 -0.18 -1.34 -3.42
CA VAL A 25 -1.16 -0.26 -3.37
C VAL A 25 -1.62 0.04 -4.78
N SER A 26 -2.93 -0.07 -4.98
CA SER A 26 -3.55 0.27 -6.26
C SER A 26 -4.29 1.58 -6.10
N PHE A 27 -3.88 2.59 -6.85
CA PHE A 27 -4.49 3.91 -6.80
C PHE A 27 -5.62 4.03 -7.81
N LEU A 28 -6.57 4.89 -7.52
CA LEU A 28 -7.71 5.06 -8.40
C LEU A 28 -7.32 5.60 -9.78
N ASP A 29 -6.19 6.28 -9.88
CA ASP A 29 -5.71 6.81 -11.14
C ASP A 29 -4.96 5.77 -11.97
N GLN A 30 -5.05 4.50 -11.58
CA GLN A 30 -4.44 3.36 -12.27
C GLN A 30 -2.93 3.26 -12.13
N THR A 31 -2.35 4.00 -11.22
CA THR A 31 -0.95 3.78 -10.85
C THR A 31 -0.88 2.77 -9.72
N GLU A 32 0.28 2.17 -9.52
CA GLU A 32 0.49 1.20 -8.46
C GLU A 32 1.86 1.36 -7.83
N ILE A 33 1.92 1.05 -6.54
CA ILE A 33 3.19 0.96 -5.82
C ILE A 33 3.27 -0.43 -5.22
N ILE A 34 4.41 -1.08 -5.39
CA ILE A 34 4.67 -2.39 -4.79
C ILE A 34 5.95 -2.28 -3.98
N LEU A 35 5.85 -2.58 -2.69
CA LEU A 35 6.99 -2.56 -1.78
C LEU A 35 7.33 -3.98 -1.39
N SER A 36 8.59 -4.35 -1.56
CA SER A 36 9.08 -5.63 -1.06
C SER A 36 10.05 -5.36 0.07
N SER A 37 9.70 -5.75 1.28
CA SER A 37 10.60 -5.59 2.41
C SER A 37 11.72 -6.62 2.39
N GLU A 38 11.51 -7.70 1.67
CA GLU A 38 12.52 -8.74 1.56
C GLU A 38 13.64 -8.34 0.62
N THR A 39 13.30 -7.85 -0.56
CA THR A 39 14.29 -7.41 -1.53
C THR A 39 14.66 -5.93 -1.38
N LYS A 40 13.88 -5.20 -0.59
CA LYS A 40 14.08 -3.77 -0.35
C LYS A 40 13.99 -2.95 -1.62
N ILE A 41 13.01 -3.28 -2.43
CA ILE A 41 12.77 -2.62 -3.72
C ILE A 41 11.35 -2.04 -3.73
N VAL A 42 11.24 -0.83 -4.25
CA VAL A 42 9.97 -0.20 -4.57
C VAL A 42 9.76 -0.29 -6.06
N THR A 43 8.63 -0.80 -6.50
CA THR A 43 8.26 -0.80 -7.90
C THR A 43 7.09 0.15 -8.10
N TYR A 44 7.21 1.03 -9.07
CA TYR A 44 6.15 1.98 -9.40
C TYR A 44 5.67 1.74 -10.81
N MET A 45 4.36 1.62 -10.97
CA MET A 45 3.73 1.53 -12.30
C MET A 45 3.00 2.83 -12.57
N ASP A 46 3.38 3.53 -13.63
CA ASP A 46 2.75 4.80 -13.98
C ASP A 46 1.44 4.56 -14.74
N LYS A 47 0.78 5.64 -15.12
CA LYS A 47 -0.52 5.56 -15.79
C LYS A 47 -0.45 4.88 -17.13
N LYS A 48 0.71 4.83 -17.74
CA LYS A 48 0.91 4.17 -19.03
C LYS A 48 1.28 2.70 -18.87
N GLY A 49 1.38 2.22 -17.65
CA GLY A 49 1.74 0.84 -17.39
C GLY A 49 3.24 0.60 -17.37
N GLN A 50 4.05 1.65 -17.42
CA GLN A 50 5.49 1.49 -17.38
C GLN A 50 5.98 1.30 -15.96
N LEU A 51 6.89 0.36 -15.78
CA LEU A 51 7.43 0.01 -14.46
C LEU A 51 8.79 0.66 -14.24
N SER A 52 9.00 1.13 -13.03
CA SER A 52 10.29 1.66 -12.58
C SER A 52 10.57 1.08 -11.21
N THR A 53 11.84 0.83 -10.91
CA THR A 53 12.20 0.29 -9.61
C THR A 53 13.18 1.22 -8.92
N TYR A 54 13.13 1.23 -7.59
CA TYR A 54 13.92 2.11 -6.76
C TYR A 54 14.34 1.36 -5.51
N PRO A 55 15.57 1.57 -5.01
CA PRO A 55 15.93 1.01 -3.70
C PRO A 55 15.04 1.63 -2.62
N LEU A 56 14.55 0.79 -1.72
CA LEU A 56 13.61 1.23 -0.71
C LEU A 56 14.19 2.34 0.17
N ASN A 57 15.46 2.22 0.53
CA ASN A 57 16.07 3.16 1.47
C ASN A 57 16.31 4.55 0.87
N THR A 58 16.29 4.69 -0.45
CA THR A 58 16.49 5.99 -1.09
C THR A 58 15.32 6.43 -1.96
N ALA A 59 14.28 5.63 -2.01
CA ALA A 59 13.16 5.90 -2.93
C ALA A 59 12.50 7.26 -2.67
N LEU A 60 12.41 7.67 -1.40
CA LEU A 60 11.80 8.96 -1.08
C LEU A 60 12.63 10.15 -1.52
N ASP A 61 13.89 9.93 -1.84
CA ASP A 61 14.78 10.99 -2.33
C ASP A 61 14.81 11.06 -3.84
N SER A 62 14.03 10.25 -4.52
CA SER A 62 13.99 10.21 -5.98
C SER A 62 13.46 11.51 -6.54
N THR A 63 13.92 11.86 -7.73
CA THR A 63 13.40 13.01 -8.46
C THR A 63 12.07 12.72 -9.14
N ASN A 64 11.64 11.45 -9.14
CA ASN A 64 10.33 11.10 -9.69
C ASN A 64 9.25 11.52 -8.71
N TYR A 65 8.75 12.74 -8.89
CA TYR A 65 7.77 13.31 -7.95
C TYR A 65 6.49 12.49 -7.89
N GLU A 66 6.03 11.99 -9.02
CA GLU A 66 4.79 11.21 -9.04
C GLU A 66 4.91 9.95 -8.20
N MET A 67 6.05 9.31 -8.27
CA MET A 67 6.30 8.12 -7.47
C MET A 67 6.46 8.49 -5.98
N THR A 68 7.26 9.51 -5.67
CA THR A 68 7.54 9.82 -4.27
C THR A 68 6.29 10.30 -3.53
N LYS A 69 5.43 11.05 -4.21
CA LYS A 69 4.19 11.51 -3.61
C LYS A 69 3.27 10.32 -3.26
N ARG A 70 3.20 9.33 -4.14
CA ARG A 70 2.39 8.15 -3.89
C ARG A 70 3.04 7.23 -2.86
N LEU A 71 4.36 7.19 -2.84
CA LEU A 71 5.07 6.41 -1.84
C LEU A 71 4.86 6.99 -0.44
N LYS A 72 4.87 8.30 -0.31
CA LYS A 72 4.59 8.94 0.97
C LYS A 72 3.18 8.63 1.45
N TYR A 73 2.23 8.66 0.54
CA TYR A 73 0.85 8.31 0.89
C TYR A 73 0.75 6.85 1.32
N THR A 74 1.43 5.97 0.61
CA THR A 74 1.49 4.55 0.98
C THR A 74 2.04 4.37 2.38
N LYS A 75 3.11 5.10 2.70
CA LYS A 75 3.71 5.01 4.01
C LYS A 75 2.76 5.46 5.10
N GLN A 76 1.99 6.51 4.83
CA GLN A 76 0.99 6.99 5.79
C GLN A 76 -0.09 5.96 6.05
N ILE A 77 -0.59 5.33 5.00
CA ILE A 77 -1.61 4.29 5.16
C ILE A 77 -1.05 3.13 5.97
N LEU A 78 0.16 2.72 5.63
CA LEU A 78 0.77 1.57 6.28
C LEU A 78 1.00 1.84 7.75
N MET A 79 1.48 3.02 8.09
CA MET A 79 1.68 3.39 9.49
C MET A 79 0.37 3.44 10.25
N HIS A 80 -0.67 3.95 9.63
CA HIS A 80 -1.98 3.97 10.26
C HIS A 80 -2.49 2.55 10.50
N MET A 81 -2.30 1.68 9.53
CA MET A 81 -2.71 0.29 9.66
C MET A 81 -1.98 -0.39 10.82
N LEU A 82 -0.69 -0.18 10.95
CA LEU A 82 0.09 -0.79 12.00
C LEU A 82 -0.26 -0.21 13.37
N THR A 83 -0.49 1.09 13.43
CA THR A 83 -0.86 1.75 14.68
C THR A 83 -2.22 1.27 15.16
N SER A 84 -3.19 1.19 14.26
CA SER A 84 -4.51 0.70 14.61
C SER A 84 -4.45 -0.72 15.15
N LYS A 85 -3.62 -1.54 14.53
CA LYS A 85 -3.45 -2.91 14.98
C LYS A 85 -2.86 -2.97 16.39
N SER A 86 -1.89 -2.12 16.67
CA SER A 86 -1.24 -2.15 17.99
C SER A 86 -2.16 -1.64 19.09
N HIS A 87 -3.14 -0.81 18.75
CA HIS A 87 -4.11 -0.31 19.71
C HIS A 87 -5.27 -1.26 19.93
N GLY A 88 -5.34 -2.33 19.17
CA GLY A 88 -6.43 -3.27 19.31
C GLY A 88 -7.76 -2.62 19.00
N SER A 89 -8.60 -2.45 19.99
CA SER A 89 -9.93 -1.89 19.79
C SER A 89 -9.93 -0.46 19.34
N GLY A 90 -8.77 0.17 19.29
CA GLY A 90 -8.67 1.56 18.88
C GLY A 90 -8.89 1.79 17.41
N GLY A 91 -9.20 0.77 16.66
CA GLY A 91 -9.33 0.91 15.23
C GLY A 91 -10.41 1.88 14.78
N GLN A 92 -11.36 2.18 15.65
CA GLN A 92 -12.41 3.12 15.32
C GLN A 92 -11.91 4.54 15.12
N GLN A 93 -10.69 4.80 15.47
CA GLN A 93 -10.11 6.14 15.32
C GLN A 93 -9.52 6.38 13.94
N GLN A 94 -9.99 5.68 12.96
CA GLN A 94 -9.48 5.84 11.60
C GLN A 94 -9.81 7.22 11.04
N PRO A 95 -8.94 7.75 10.19
CA PRO A 95 -9.29 8.94 9.42
C PRO A 95 -10.56 8.71 8.63
N SER A 96 -11.28 9.79 8.37
CA SER A 96 -12.63 9.68 7.81
C SER A 96 -12.68 8.98 6.46
N ASN A 97 -11.59 8.99 5.71
CA ASN A 97 -11.60 8.39 4.37
C ASN A 97 -10.85 7.07 4.31
N ILE A 98 -10.60 6.43 5.45
CA ILE A 98 -9.95 5.14 5.49
C ILE A 98 -10.93 4.10 6.02
N THR A 99 -11.08 3.02 5.28
CA THR A 99 -11.92 1.90 5.67
C THR A 99 -11.06 0.67 5.79
N ASN A 100 -11.09 0.03 6.95
CA ASN A 100 -10.32 -1.17 7.20
C ASN A 100 -11.26 -2.36 7.27
N SER A 101 -11.03 -3.35 6.42
CA SER A 101 -11.86 -4.54 6.40
C SER A 101 -11.00 -5.73 6.00
N THR A 102 -11.18 -6.84 6.71
CA THR A 102 -10.52 -8.08 6.35
C THR A 102 -11.50 -9.11 5.79
N VAL A 103 -12.78 -8.84 5.92
CA VAL A 103 -13.80 -9.83 5.56
C VAL A 103 -13.93 -9.99 4.06
N LYS A 104 -13.74 -8.91 3.32
CA LYS A 104 -14.02 -8.91 1.89
C LYS A 104 -12.77 -9.01 1.02
N TYR A 105 -11.63 -9.31 1.60
CA TYR A 105 -10.42 -9.34 0.80
C TYR A 105 -10.47 -10.41 -0.29
N SER A 106 -11.18 -11.50 -0.07
CA SER A 106 -11.26 -12.54 -1.07
C SER A 106 -11.93 -12.06 -2.35
N GLN A 107 -12.90 -11.18 -2.23
CA GLN A 107 -13.53 -10.59 -3.40
C GLN A 107 -12.57 -9.69 -4.15
N VAL A 108 -11.79 -8.93 -3.41
CA VAL A 108 -10.82 -8.03 -4.01
C VAL A 108 -9.68 -8.81 -4.62
N ALA A 109 -9.20 -9.84 -3.93
CA ALA A 109 -8.07 -10.63 -4.40
C ALA A 109 -8.37 -11.43 -5.66
N ASN A 110 -9.62 -11.62 -5.97
CA ASN A 110 -10.00 -12.37 -7.17
C ASN A 110 -9.97 -11.53 -8.44
N HIS A 111 -9.62 -10.30 -8.34
CA HIS A 111 -9.51 -9.44 -9.53
C HIS A 111 -8.22 -9.69 -10.32
#